data_7f42ccf47003a2a5e60da943d8a031b5
#
_entry.id   7f42ccf47003a2a5e60da943d8a031b5
#
_cell.length_a   1.000
_cell.length_b   1.000
_cell.length_c   1.000
_cell.angle_alpha   90.00
_cell.angle_beta   90.00
_cell.angle_gamma   90.00
#
_symmetry.space_group_name_H-M   'P 1'
#
loop_
_entity.id
_entity.type
_entity.pdbx_description
1 polymer ?
#
loop_
_entity_poly.entity_id
_entity_poly.type
_entity_poly.pdbx_seq_one_letter_code
_entity_poly.pdbx_strand_id
1 'polypeptide(L)'
;MCGWRSYAVWRGEKRRAEARPYADEHNMALENCKLCRGTGWKLVPRGDGAAGSVAVVCDCGMEERASRVMERARIPKRYEHCDFESYVTDLTDGKTWTPQHAHSLKQAKLFTQGFVREYPGSSEKGLLFMGPSGVGKTHLAVAALKDLILRGLAGLFCDYRELLKEIQASYNPASESTEMKILEPIRTVEVLVLDDLGASKPSDWVRDIVGIVLNARYNENRTTIITTNYLDNPATEGETARLPGGKLIPPTREDALEQRIGSRMRSRLYEMCRTVEVSAPDFRREKTHAGRA
;
A
#
# COMPACT_ATOMS: atom_id res chain seq x y z
N MET A 1 -49.17 -21.49 45.99
CA MET A 1 -49.88 -20.21 45.83
C MET A 1 -49.23 -19.48 44.67
N CYS A 2 -50.00 -19.33 43.61
CA CYS A 2 -49.60 -18.77 42.33
C CYS A 2 -49.38 -17.28 42.37
N GLY A 3 -48.31 -16.82 41.72
CA GLY A 3 -48.09 -15.40 41.46
C GLY A 3 -47.70 -15.22 40.00
N TRP A 4 -48.67 -14.89 39.20
CA TRP A 4 -48.53 -14.46 37.82
C TRP A 4 -47.85 -13.09 37.73
N ARG A 5 -46.83 -12.93 36.94
CA ARG A 5 -46.29 -11.62 36.55
C ARG A 5 -46.46 -11.43 35.03
N SER A 6 -47.12 -10.32 34.78
CA SER A 6 -47.57 -9.77 33.53
C SER A 6 -46.45 -9.55 32.51
N TYR A 7 -46.75 -9.94 31.26
CA TYR A 7 -46.01 -9.56 30.06
C TYR A 7 -46.16 -8.05 29.79
N ALA A 8 -45.04 -7.34 29.84
CA ALA A 8 -44.96 -5.97 29.35
C ALA A 8 -44.73 -6.02 27.83
N VAL A 9 -45.69 -5.52 27.10
CA VAL A 9 -45.64 -5.33 25.63
C VAL A 9 -44.63 -4.26 25.31
N TRP A 10 -43.53 -4.62 24.69
CA TRP A 10 -42.58 -3.69 24.12
C TRP A 10 -43.15 -3.10 22.83
N ARG A 11 -43.67 -1.88 22.89
CA ARG A 11 -43.97 -1.08 21.69
C ARG A 11 -42.68 -0.61 21.10
N GLY A 12 -42.34 -1.13 19.92
CA GLY A 12 -41.21 -0.71 19.13
C GLY A 12 -41.39 0.70 18.58
N GLU A 13 -40.79 1.69 19.20
CA GLU A 13 -40.48 2.95 18.56
C GLU A 13 -39.33 2.69 17.56
N LYS A 14 -39.66 2.71 16.29
CA LYS A 14 -38.67 2.81 15.19
C LYS A 14 -37.99 4.16 15.33
N ARG A 15 -36.85 4.22 16.04
CA ARG A 15 -35.90 5.31 15.85
C ARG A 15 -35.47 5.27 14.39
N ARG A 16 -35.84 6.28 13.64
CA ARG A 16 -35.22 6.58 12.35
C ARG A 16 -33.74 6.76 12.65
N ALA A 17 -32.93 5.84 12.17
CA ALA A 17 -31.48 6.04 12.11
C ALA A 17 -31.27 7.30 11.27
N GLU A 18 -30.85 8.38 11.89
CA GLU A 18 -30.34 9.54 11.18
C GLU A 18 -29.16 9.04 10.34
N ALA A 19 -29.37 9.03 9.05
CA ALA A 19 -28.32 8.74 8.08
C ALA A 19 -27.23 9.81 8.31
N ARG A 20 -26.09 9.37 8.79
CA ARG A 20 -24.91 10.23 8.93
C ARG A 20 -24.58 10.86 7.56
N PRO A 21 -24.07 12.09 7.51
CA PRO A 21 -23.76 12.81 6.28
C PRO A 21 -22.49 12.26 5.60
N TYR A 22 -22.45 10.93 5.37
CA TYR A 22 -21.40 10.24 4.62
C TYR A 22 -21.79 10.06 3.14
N ALA A 23 -22.99 10.50 2.77
CA ALA A 23 -23.55 10.28 1.43
C ALA A 23 -23.09 11.31 0.39
N ASP A 24 -22.61 12.49 0.79
CA ASP A 24 -22.31 13.56 -0.18
C ASP A 24 -20.92 13.48 -0.82
N GLU A 25 -19.96 12.78 -0.21
CA GLU A 25 -18.61 12.63 -0.81
C GLU A 25 -18.52 11.54 -1.88
N HIS A 26 -19.51 10.66 -2.01
CA HIS A 26 -19.48 9.51 -2.92
C HIS A 26 -20.33 9.67 -4.18
N ASN A 27 -21.15 10.73 -4.26
CA ASN A 27 -22.06 10.89 -5.40
C ASN A 27 -21.48 11.80 -6.48
N MET A 28 -20.52 11.26 -7.23
CA MET A 28 -19.85 11.94 -8.34
C MET A 28 -20.32 11.41 -9.69
N ALA A 29 -21.64 11.36 -9.83
CA ALA A 29 -22.25 11.01 -11.08
C ALA A 29 -22.21 12.21 -12.04
N LEU A 30 -22.02 11.93 -13.32
CA LEU A 30 -22.22 12.96 -14.36
C LEU A 30 -23.67 13.43 -14.31
N GLU A 31 -23.91 14.72 -14.12
CA GLU A 31 -25.24 15.32 -14.01
C GLU A 31 -26.16 14.90 -15.15
N ASN A 32 -25.62 14.76 -16.36
CA ASN A 32 -26.34 14.39 -17.58
C ASN A 32 -26.27 12.88 -17.93
N CYS A 33 -25.90 12.00 -17.00
CA CYS A 33 -25.83 10.56 -17.26
C CYS A 33 -27.22 10.00 -17.58
N LYS A 34 -27.38 9.36 -18.75
CA LYS A 34 -28.64 8.74 -19.19
C LYS A 34 -29.06 7.56 -18.29
N LEU A 35 -28.15 6.92 -17.59
CA LEU A 35 -28.40 5.75 -16.75
C LEU A 35 -28.79 6.13 -15.32
N CYS A 36 -28.08 7.03 -14.69
CA CYS A 36 -28.32 7.40 -13.29
C CYS A 36 -28.95 8.79 -13.10
N ARG A 37 -29.01 9.62 -14.14
CA ARG A 37 -29.55 10.99 -14.11
C ARG A 37 -28.98 11.84 -12.96
N GLY A 38 -27.67 11.74 -12.76
CA GLY A 38 -26.96 12.46 -11.70
C GLY A 38 -27.02 11.80 -10.32
N THR A 39 -27.75 10.72 -10.11
CA THR A 39 -27.89 10.07 -8.79
C THR A 39 -26.69 9.20 -8.39
N GLY A 40 -25.84 8.83 -9.35
CA GLY A 40 -24.71 7.90 -9.13
C GLY A 40 -25.09 6.42 -9.00
N TRP A 41 -26.39 6.10 -9.08
CA TRP A 41 -26.89 4.73 -8.96
C TRP A 41 -27.69 4.34 -10.20
N LYS A 42 -27.41 3.17 -10.76
CA LYS A 42 -28.21 2.56 -11.83
C LYS A 42 -28.92 1.32 -11.33
N LEU A 43 -30.10 1.05 -11.84
CA LEU A 43 -30.88 -0.14 -11.56
C LEU A 43 -30.50 -1.25 -12.55
N VAL A 44 -30.10 -2.41 -12.06
CA VAL A 44 -29.84 -3.59 -12.86
C VAL A 44 -30.79 -4.71 -12.45
N PRO A 45 -31.26 -5.56 -13.40
CA PRO A 45 -32.06 -6.72 -13.05
C PRO A 45 -31.35 -7.64 -12.07
N ARG A 46 -32.07 -8.26 -11.17
CA ARG A 46 -31.52 -9.28 -10.28
C ARG A 46 -31.05 -10.49 -11.09
N GLY A 47 -29.79 -10.89 -10.85
CA GLY A 47 -29.15 -12.02 -11.54
C GLY A 47 -29.63 -13.41 -11.05
N ASP A 48 -30.46 -13.46 -10.00
CA ASP A 48 -31.02 -14.69 -9.40
C ASP A 48 -32.38 -15.13 -9.99
N GLY A 49 -32.86 -14.48 -11.06
CA GLY A 49 -34.15 -14.77 -11.69
C GLY A 49 -35.36 -14.29 -10.88
N ALA A 50 -35.18 -13.65 -9.73
CA ALA A 50 -36.27 -13.04 -8.98
C ALA A 50 -36.73 -11.73 -9.63
N ALA A 51 -38.03 -11.46 -9.62
CA ALA A 51 -38.58 -10.22 -10.14
C ALA A 51 -38.08 -9.03 -9.31
N GLY A 52 -37.49 -8.02 -9.97
CA GLY A 52 -36.98 -6.81 -9.33
C GLY A 52 -35.65 -6.35 -9.85
N SER A 53 -35.23 -5.15 -9.42
CA SER A 53 -33.97 -4.55 -9.78
C SER A 53 -33.15 -4.22 -8.51
N VAL A 54 -31.85 -4.28 -8.62
CA VAL A 54 -30.89 -3.90 -7.56
C VAL A 54 -30.22 -2.59 -7.98
N ALA A 55 -30.10 -1.66 -7.03
CA ALA A 55 -29.33 -0.45 -7.25
C ALA A 55 -27.84 -0.78 -7.16
N VAL A 56 -27.10 -0.50 -8.23
CA VAL A 56 -25.63 -0.61 -8.27
C VAL A 56 -25.03 0.75 -8.62
N VAL A 57 -23.78 0.96 -8.23
CA VAL A 57 -23.07 2.21 -8.55
C VAL A 57 -22.99 2.38 -10.06
N CYS A 58 -23.29 3.58 -10.57
CA CYS A 58 -23.23 3.89 -11.98
C CYS A 58 -21.78 4.09 -12.46
N ASP A 59 -21.48 3.58 -13.64
CA ASP A 59 -20.14 3.65 -14.22
C ASP A 59 -19.76 5.08 -14.70
N CYS A 60 -20.75 5.96 -14.85
CA CYS A 60 -20.57 7.29 -15.46
C CYS A 60 -19.59 8.22 -14.73
N GLY A 61 -19.33 8.00 -13.47
CA GLY A 61 -18.38 8.80 -12.69
C GLY A 61 -17.12 8.02 -12.29
N MET A 62 -16.90 6.84 -12.86
CA MET A 62 -15.79 5.99 -12.46
C MET A 62 -14.43 6.62 -12.77
N GLU A 63 -14.23 7.24 -13.93
CA GLU A 63 -12.97 7.88 -14.33
C GLU A 63 -12.66 9.11 -13.48
N GLU A 64 -13.65 9.99 -13.25
CA GLU A 64 -13.47 11.17 -12.40
C GLU A 64 -13.27 10.79 -10.94
N ARG A 65 -13.97 9.76 -10.48
CA ARG A 65 -13.79 9.21 -9.13
C ARG A 65 -12.41 8.61 -8.97
N ALA A 66 -11.96 7.79 -9.92
CA ALA A 66 -10.62 7.23 -9.93
C ALA A 66 -9.55 8.33 -9.99
N SER A 67 -9.74 9.37 -10.82
CA SER A 67 -8.82 10.52 -10.90
C SER A 67 -8.67 11.23 -9.56
N ARG A 68 -9.78 11.51 -8.85
CA ARG A 68 -9.72 12.20 -7.55
C ARG A 68 -9.16 11.31 -6.44
N VAL A 69 -9.48 10.03 -6.43
CA VAL A 69 -8.87 9.09 -5.46
C VAL A 69 -7.37 8.98 -5.74
N MET A 70 -6.98 9.00 -7.03
CA MET A 70 -5.58 9.00 -7.43
C MET A 70 -4.85 10.28 -6.96
N GLU A 71 -5.46 11.45 -7.08
CA GLU A 71 -4.90 12.72 -6.55
C GLU A 71 -4.72 12.66 -5.03
N ARG A 72 -5.73 12.13 -4.32
CA ARG A 72 -5.68 11.95 -2.85
C ARG A 72 -4.67 10.90 -2.40
N ALA A 73 -4.29 9.98 -3.29
CA ALA A 73 -3.32 8.92 -2.97
C ALA A 73 -1.90 9.42 -2.72
N ARG A 74 -1.60 10.69 -2.96
CA ARG A 74 -0.28 11.32 -2.73
C ARG A 74 0.86 10.61 -3.47
N ILE A 75 0.58 9.99 -4.61
CA ILE A 75 1.62 9.36 -5.42
C ILE A 75 2.53 10.46 -6.01
N PRO A 76 3.84 10.43 -5.73
CA PRO A 76 4.76 11.43 -6.29
C PRO A 76 4.76 11.42 -7.83
N LYS A 77 4.84 12.59 -8.47
CA LYS A 77 4.84 12.75 -9.94
C LYS A 77 5.83 11.83 -10.65
N ARG A 78 7.01 11.62 -10.05
CA ARG A 78 8.02 10.71 -10.61
C ARG A 78 7.57 9.24 -10.73
N TYR A 79 6.49 8.84 -10.04
CA TYR A 79 5.91 7.50 -10.07
C TYR A 79 4.55 7.42 -10.79
N GLU A 80 4.07 8.52 -11.36
CA GLU A 80 2.80 8.54 -12.12
C GLU A 80 2.80 7.55 -13.30
N HIS A 81 3.96 7.33 -13.91
CA HIS A 81 4.15 6.38 -15.01
C HIS A 81 4.25 4.91 -14.56
N CYS A 82 4.30 4.65 -13.25
CA CYS A 82 4.43 3.29 -12.73
C CYS A 82 3.11 2.53 -12.86
N ASP A 83 3.09 1.53 -13.72
CA ASP A 83 2.03 0.54 -13.89
C ASP A 83 2.65 -0.82 -14.19
N PHE A 84 1.82 -1.85 -14.30
CA PHE A 84 2.33 -3.19 -14.57
C PHE A 84 2.88 -3.32 -16.00
N GLU A 85 2.35 -2.59 -16.97
CA GLU A 85 2.77 -2.61 -18.37
C GLU A 85 4.15 -2.01 -18.52
N SER A 86 4.42 -0.88 -17.88
CA SER A 86 5.72 -0.19 -17.93
C SER A 86 6.83 -0.86 -17.10
N TYR A 87 6.49 -1.87 -16.29
CA TYR A 87 7.48 -2.63 -15.52
C TYR A 87 8.22 -3.61 -16.41
N VAL A 88 9.46 -3.27 -16.75
CA VAL A 88 10.31 -4.06 -17.66
C VAL A 88 10.92 -5.25 -16.92
N THR A 89 10.78 -6.46 -17.49
CA THR A 89 11.29 -7.71 -16.93
C THR A 89 12.30 -8.42 -17.82
N ASP A 90 12.33 -8.10 -19.11
CA ASP A 90 13.11 -8.83 -20.12
C ASP A 90 14.40 -8.09 -20.51
N LEU A 91 15.12 -7.58 -19.52
CA LEU A 91 16.42 -6.97 -19.73
C LEU A 91 17.48 -8.07 -19.73
N THR A 92 18.09 -8.28 -20.86
CA THR A 92 19.22 -9.21 -21.02
C THR A 92 20.27 -8.57 -21.91
N ASP A 93 21.37 -8.10 -21.33
CA ASP A 93 22.54 -7.60 -22.04
C ASP A 93 23.70 -8.63 -22.07
N GLY A 94 23.48 -9.78 -21.43
CA GLY A 94 24.44 -10.87 -21.30
C GLY A 94 25.64 -10.57 -20.40
N LYS A 95 25.76 -9.36 -19.85
CA LYS A 95 26.87 -8.95 -18.96
C LYS A 95 26.38 -8.58 -17.57
N THR A 96 25.48 -7.59 -17.48
CA THR A 96 24.95 -7.07 -16.22
C THR A 96 23.63 -7.73 -15.84
N TRP A 97 22.78 -7.96 -16.84
CA TRP A 97 21.46 -8.56 -16.69
C TRP A 97 21.49 -10.04 -17.04
N THR A 98 21.31 -10.88 -16.02
CA THR A 98 21.30 -12.33 -16.16
C THR A 98 19.87 -12.88 -16.29
N PRO A 99 19.69 -14.10 -16.82
CA PRO A 99 18.37 -14.75 -16.82
C PRO A 99 17.74 -14.87 -15.42
N GLN A 100 18.56 -15.01 -14.38
CA GLN A 100 18.09 -15.05 -12.98
C GLN A 100 17.46 -13.72 -12.55
N HIS A 101 18.06 -12.59 -12.96
CA HIS A 101 17.49 -11.26 -12.70
C HIS A 101 16.14 -11.09 -13.42
N ALA A 102 16.06 -11.44 -14.70
CA ALA A 102 14.81 -11.42 -15.47
C ALA A 102 13.74 -12.31 -14.83
N HIS A 103 14.11 -13.50 -14.36
CA HIS A 103 13.22 -14.40 -13.64
C HIS A 103 12.71 -13.78 -12.34
N SER A 104 13.58 -13.19 -11.50
CA SER A 104 13.20 -12.51 -10.26
C SER A 104 12.21 -11.38 -10.52
N LEU A 105 12.46 -10.53 -11.53
CA LEU A 105 11.55 -9.44 -11.90
C LEU A 105 10.20 -9.95 -12.39
N LYS A 106 10.17 -10.99 -13.24
CA LYS A 106 8.94 -11.64 -13.71
C LYS A 106 8.12 -12.21 -12.55
N GLN A 107 8.77 -12.94 -11.65
CA GLN A 107 8.11 -13.52 -10.49
C GLN A 107 7.50 -12.44 -9.60
N ALA A 108 8.23 -11.36 -9.30
CA ALA A 108 7.74 -10.26 -8.51
C ALA A 108 6.53 -9.59 -9.17
N LYS A 109 6.56 -9.35 -10.48
CA LYS A 109 5.44 -8.80 -11.26
C LYS A 109 4.21 -9.70 -11.19
N LEU A 110 4.36 -10.98 -11.56
CA LEU A 110 3.25 -11.95 -11.59
C LEU A 110 2.63 -12.12 -10.20
N PHE A 111 3.47 -12.15 -9.17
CA PHE A 111 3.02 -12.27 -7.81
C PHE A 111 2.18 -11.06 -7.38
N THR A 112 2.67 -9.85 -7.69
CA THR A 112 1.96 -8.62 -7.37
C THR A 112 0.63 -8.51 -8.13
N GLN A 113 0.62 -8.88 -9.41
CA GLN A 113 -0.61 -8.94 -10.21
C GLN A 113 -1.63 -9.97 -9.66
N GLY A 114 -1.13 -11.14 -9.22
CA GLY A 114 -1.95 -12.15 -8.56
C GLY A 114 -2.61 -11.62 -7.30
N PHE A 115 -1.83 -10.99 -6.40
CA PHE A 115 -2.33 -10.35 -5.19
C PHE A 115 -3.44 -9.34 -5.48
N VAL A 116 -3.21 -8.43 -6.42
CA VAL A 116 -4.20 -7.40 -6.80
C VAL A 116 -5.45 -8.05 -7.40
N ARG A 117 -5.31 -9.05 -8.27
CA ARG A 117 -6.44 -9.73 -8.91
C ARG A 117 -7.34 -10.44 -7.90
N GLU A 118 -6.75 -11.09 -6.92
CA GLU A 118 -7.45 -11.88 -5.91
C GLU A 118 -7.98 -11.06 -4.74
N TYR A 119 -7.57 -9.78 -4.64
CA TYR A 119 -8.02 -8.89 -3.58
C TYR A 119 -9.54 -8.67 -3.62
N PRO A 120 -10.26 -8.68 -2.48
CA PRO A 120 -9.83 -8.87 -1.09
C PRO A 120 -9.82 -10.33 -0.64
N GLY A 121 -10.06 -11.30 -1.51
CA GLY A 121 -10.17 -12.73 -1.21
C GLY A 121 -8.83 -13.44 -0.98
N SER A 122 -7.70 -12.76 -1.21
CA SER A 122 -6.37 -13.28 -0.94
C SER A 122 -6.18 -13.60 0.56
N SER A 123 -5.46 -14.68 0.84
CA SER A 123 -5.05 -15.04 2.21
C SER A 123 -4.05 -14.03 2.78
N GLU A 124 -3.27 -13.41 1.90
CA GLU A 124 -2.30 -12.39 2.28
C GLU A 124 -2.98 -11.03 2.44
N LYS A 125 -2.64 -10.32 3.53
CA LYS A 125 -3.18 -8.99 3.81
C LYS A 125 -2.32 -7.86 3.25
N GLY A 126 -1.11 -8.15 2.77
CA GLY A 126 -0.19 -7.16 2.23
C GLY A 126 1.01 -7.77 1.54
N LEU A 127 1.88 -6.90 1.03
CA LEU A 127 3.13 -7.26 0.35
C LEU A 127 4.32 -6.56 1.00
N LEU A 128 5.43 -7.29 1.16
CA LEU A 128 6.70 -6.75 1.62
C LEU A 128 7.76 -6.97 0.52
N PHE A 129 8.06 -5.92 -0.23
CA PHE A 129 9.11 -5.95 -1.24
C PHE A 129 10.48 -5.70 -0.60
N MET A 130 11.38 -6.65 -0.75
CA MET A 130 12.76 -6.59 -0.27
C MET A 130 13.74 -6.68 -1.43
N GLY A 131 14.89 -6.03 -1.31
CA GLY A 131 15.96 -6.12 -2.31
C GLY A 131 16.75 -4.84 -2.46
N PRO A 132 17.82 -4.83 -3.26
CA PRO A 132 18.70 -3.68 -3.43
C PRO A 132 17.97 -2.47 -4.04
N SER A 133 18.61 -1.31 -3.96
CA SER A 133 18.09 -0.07 -4.55
C SER A 133 18.02 -0.16 -6.07
N GLY A 134 17.01 0.46 -6.68
CA GLY A 134 16.88 0.56 -8.14
C GLY A 134 16.28 -0.66 -8.86
N VAL A 135 15.90 -1.73 -8.16
CA VAL A 135 15.34 -2.96 -8.77
C VAL A 135 13.83 -2.88 -9.07
N GLY A 136 13.18 -1.75 -8.80
CA GLY A 136 11.77 -1.55 -9.17
C GLY A 136 10.75 -1.88 -8.09
N LYS A 137 11.12 -2.03 -6.81
CA LYS A 137 10.18 -2.31 -5.69
C LYS A 137 9.07 -1.27 -5.60
N THR A 138 9.44 0.02 -5.54
CA THR A 138 8.48 1.15 -5.49
C THR A 138 7.59 1.18 -6.72
N HIS A 139 8.12 0.83 -7.91
CA HIS A 139 7.33 0.72 -9.13
C HIS A 139 6.19 -0.29 -8.99
N LEU A 140 6.49 -1.52 -8.55
CA LEU A 140 5.47 -2.55 -8.34
C LEU A 140 4.49 -2.18 -7.23
N ALA A 141 4.97 -1.56 -6.14
CA ALA A 141 4.10 -1.11 -5.05
C ALA A 141 3.10 -0.04 -5.53
N VAL A 142 3.55 0.93 -6.33
CA VAL A 142 2.69 1.97 -6.92
C VAL A 142 1.75 1.39 -7.97
N ALA A 143 2.22 0.48 -8.83
CA ALA A 143 1.37 -0.20 -9.80
C ALA A 143 0.21 -0.95 -9.12
N ALA A 144 0.51 -1.68 -8.05
CA ALA A 144 -0.52 -2.36 -7.24
C ALA A 144 -1.50 -1.37 -6.59
N LEU A 145 -1.00 -0.29 -6.00
CA LEU A 145 -1.84 0.75 -5.40
C LEU A 145 -2.79 1.36 -6.42
N LYS A 146 -2.29 1.74 -7.59
CA LYS A 146 -3.10 2.33 -8.68
C LYS A 146 -4.21 1.38 -9.13
N ASP A 147 -3.88 0.12 -9.33
CA ASP A 147 -4.85 -0.89 -9.78
C ASP A 147 -5.95 -1.13 -8.72
N LEU A 148 -5.60 -1.14 -7.43
CA LEU A 148 -6.57 -1.24 -6.33
C LEU A 148 -7.44 0.03 -6.23
N ILE A 149 -6.87 1.22 -6.44
CA ILE A 149 -7.63 2.48 -6.49
C ILE A 149 -8.63 2.47 -7.66
N LEU A 150 -8.22 2.01 -8.84
CA LEU A 150 -9.10 1.89 -10.01
C LEU A 150 -10.27 0.93 -9.77
N ARG A 151 -10.13 -0.01 -8.85
CA ARG A 151 -11.21 -0.89 -8.38
C ARG A 151 -12.09 -0.27 -7.29
N GLY A 152 -11.85 0.99 -6.93
CA GLY A 152 -12.66 1.76 -6.00
C GLY A 152 -12.20 1.73 -4.54
N LEU A 153 -11.01 1.22 -4.25
CA LEU A 153 -10.44 1.17 -2.91
C LEU A 153 -9.77 2.50 -2.55
N ALA A 154 -9.88 2.90 -1.28
CA ALA A 154 -9.16 4.06 -0.79
C ALA A 154 -7.68 3.71 -0.59
N GLY A 155 -6.79 4.40 -1.31
CA GLY A 155 -5.37 4.14 -1.29
C GLY A 155 -4.53 5.37 -0.93
N LEU A 156 -3.40 5.16 -0.27
CA LEU A 156 -2.45 6.21 0.10
C LEU A 156 -1.01 5.75 -0.10
N PHE A 157 -0.21 6.59 -0.75
CA PHE A 157 1.24 6.43 -0.80
C PHE A 157 1.89 7.28 0.29
N CYS A 158 2.84 6.70 1.01
CA CYS A 158 3.58 7.36 2.08
C CYS A 158 5.08 7.03 1.95
N ASP A 159 5.90 8.03 1.68
CA ASP A 159 7.34 7.91 1.80
C ASP A 159 7.73 7.95 3.29
N TYR A 160 8.42 6.93 3.75
CA TYR A 160 8.79 6.79 5.16
C TYR A 160 9.62 7.95 5.71
N ARG A 161 10.56 8.47 4.90
CA ARG A 161 11.42 9.58 5.35
C ARG A 161 10.66 10.90 5.41
N GLU A 162 9.78 11.13 4.44
CA GLU A 162 8.95 12.34 4.42
C GLU A 162 7.96 12.33 5.58
N LEU A 163 7.35 11.17 5.89
CA LEU A 163 6.50 11.01 7.07
C LEU A 163 7.22 11.43 8.35
N LEU A 164 8.43 10.94 8.58
CA LEU A 164 9.20 11.29 9.78
C LEU A 164 9.51 12.79 9.85
N LYS A 165 9.83 13.43 8.71
CA LYS A 165 10.05 14.88 8.65
C LYS A 165 8.77 15.68 8.93
N GLU A 166 7.63 15.26 8.36
CA GLU A 166 6.33 15.91 8.61
C GLU A 166 5.98 15.86 10.10
N ILE A 167 6.18 14.71 10.75
CA ILE A 167 5.93 14.57 12.19
C ILE A 167 6.89 15.44 12.99
N GLN A 168 8.19 15.46 12.68
CA GLN A 168 9.15 16.34 13.35
C GLN A 168 8.78 17.82 13.20
N ALA A 169 8.34 18.22 12.01
CA ALA A 169 7.90 19.59 11.76
C ALA A 169 6.64 19.97 12.57
N SER A 170 5.77 18.99 12.85
CA SER A 170 4.54 19.24 13.64
C SER A 170 4.81 19.57 15.10
N TYR A 171 6.00 19.28 15.62
CA TYR A 171 6.38 19.66 16.99
C TYR A 171 6.73 21.13 17.14
N ASN A 172 6.86 21.88 16.04
CA ASN A 172 7.01 23.33 16.12
C ASN A 172 5.68 23.95 16.62
N PRO A 173 5.70 24.81 17.68
CA PRO A 173 4.50 25.48 18.19
C PRO A 173 3.74 26.33 17.18
N ALA A 174 4.41 26.75 16.09
CA ALA A 174 3.78 27.47 14.98
C ALA A 174 3.09 26.55 13.95
N SER A 175 3.20 25.24 14.09
CA SER A 175 2.57 24.28 13.18
C SER A 175 1.08 24.15 13.45
N GLU A 176 0.26 24.22 12.39
CA GLU A 176 -1.18 23.94 12.46
C GLU A 176 -1.48 22.42 12.46
N SER A 177 -0.49 21.60 12.08
CA SER A 177 -0.59 20.14 12.04
C SER A 177 -0.10 19.53 13.35
N THR A 178 -0.79 18.51 13.81
CA THR A 178 -0.37 17.69 14.95
C THR A 178 0.06 16.30 14.45
N GLU A 179 0.91 15.62 15.22
CA GLU A 179 1.30 14.23 14.94
C GLU A 179 0.09 13.34 14.64
N MET A 180 -0.98 13.46 15.43
CA MET A 180 -2.21 12.67 15.23
C MET A 180 -2.88 12.97 13.88
N LYS A 181 -2.94 14.23 13.45
CA LYS A 181 -3.52 14.60 12.14
C LYS A 181 -2.72 14.01 10.97
N ILE A 182 -1.40 13.89 11.13
CA ILE A 182 -0.52 13.31 10.12
C ILE A 182 -0.66 11.79 10.08
N LEU A 183 -0.70 11.15 11.25
CA LEU A 183 -0.74 9.69 11.37
C LEU A 183 -2.11 9.09 11.06
N GLU A 184 -3.21 9.80 11.35
CA GLU A 184 -4.56 9.26 11.22
C GLU A 184 -4.88 8.72 9.81
N PRO A 185 -4.67 9.46 8.70
CA PRO A 185 -4.92 8.94 7.36
C PRO A 185 -4.06 7.72 7.02
N ILE A 186 -2.81 7.66 7.52
CA ILE A 186 -1.89 6.56 7.28
C ILE A 186 -2.32 5.29 8.03
N ARG A 187 -2.85 5.45 9.24
CA ARG A 187 -3.35 4.35 10.07
C ARG A 187 -4.66 3.78 9.56
N THR A 188 -5.54 4.63 9.00
CA THR A 188 -6.94 4.31 8.73
C THR A 188 -7.27 4.02 7.27
N VAL A 189 -6.44 4.45 6.31
CA VAL A 189 -6.67 4.16 4.89
C VAL A 189 -6.74 2.66 4.63
N GLU A 190 -7.58 2.25 3.69
CA GLU A 190 -7.80 0.85 3.35
C GLU A 190 -6.53 0.18 2.81
N VAL A 191 -5.88 0.80 1.84
CA VAL A 191 -4.62 0.34 1.25
C VAL A 191 -3.53 1.38 1.45
N LEU A 192 -2.47 1.01 2.16
CA LEU A 192 -1.29 1.86 2.37
C LEU A 192 -0.10 1.30 1.59
N VAL A 193 0.57 2.15 0.82
CA VAL A 193 1.96 1.91 0.40
C VAL A 193 2.87 2.69 1.35
N LEU A 194 3.73 1.98 2.08
CA LEU A 194 4.80 2.55 2.90
C LEU A 194 6.14 2.30 2.23
N ASP A 195 6.67 3.33 1.57
CA ASP A 195 7.85 3.23 0.73
C ASP A 195 9.13 3.48 1.52
N ASP A 196 10.17 2.71 1.21
CA ASP A 196 11.54 2.82 1.72
C ASP A 196 11.67 2.66 3.25
N LEU A 197 10.89 1.71 3.82
CA LEU A 197 10.89 1.43 5.26
C LEU A 197 12.30 1.11 5.76
N GLY A 198 12.69 1.73 6.86
CA GLY A 198 13.98 1.56 7.50
C GLY A 198 15.09 2.48 6.95
N ALA A 199 14.80 3.31 5.94
CA ALA A 199 15.79 4.18 5.30
C ALA A 199 16.34 5.30 6.23
N SER A 200 15.62 5.62 7.30
CA SER A 200 16.11 6.54 8.32
C SER A 200 16.99 5.85 9.35
N LYS A 201 17.92 6.58 9.95
CA LYS A 201 18.73 6.05 11.05
C LYS A 201 17.83 5.61 12.21
N PRO A 202 17.98 4.39 12.74
CA PRO A 202 17.13 3.90 13.81
C PRO A 202 17.38 4.70 15.10
N SER A 203 16.31 5.15 15.73
CA SER A 203 16.26 5.72 17.08
C SER A 203 15.00 5.20 17.76
N ASP A 204 14.88 5.36 19.06
CA ASP A 204 13.70 4.92 19.79
C ASP A 204 12.46 5.65 19.29
N TRP A 205 12.53 6.96 19.08
CA TRP A 205 11.44 7.73 18.48
C TRP A 205 11.02 7.22 17.10
N VAL A 206 11.99 6.94 16.21
CA VAL A 206 11.69 6.38 14.88
C VAL A 206 11.01 5.03 14.99
N ARG A 207 11.44 4.16 15.90
CA ARG A 207 10.82 2.85 16.14
C ARG A 207 9.41 2.98 16.71
N ASP A 208 9.17 3.96 17.58
CA ASP A 208 7.85 4.24 18.16
C ASP A 208 6.87 4.68 17.07
N ILE A 209 7.25 5.61 16.19
CA ILE A 209 6.40 6.04 15.06
C ILE A 209 6.06 4.86 14.13
N VAL A 210 7.06 4.07 13.75
CA VAL A 210 6.82 2.84 12.96
C VAL A 210 5.86 1.90 13.69
N GLY A 211 6.10 1.72 15.01
CA GLY A 211 5.25 0.90 15.88
C GLY A 211 3.80 1.37 15.88
N ILE A 212 3.55 2.67 16.02
CA ILE A 212 2.20 3.25 16.01
C ILE A 212 1.46 2.93 14.71
N VAL A 213 2.12 3.15 13.56
CA VAL A 213 1.51 2.90 12.24
C VAL A 213 1.25 1.41 12.02
N LEU A 214 2.28 0.59 12.15
CA LEU A 214 2.18 -0.83 11.83
C LEU A 214 1.27 -1.60 12.80
N ASN A 215 1.30 -1.26 14.11
CA ASN A 215 0.42 -1.90 15.09
C ASN A 215 -1.06 -1.58 14.84
N ALA A 216 -1.39 -0.33 14.51
CA ALA A 216 -2.76 0.04 14.21
C ALA A 216 -3.28 -0.76 13.00
N ARG A 217 -2.50 -0.84 11.94
CA ARG A 217 -2.86 -1.55 10.71
C ARG A 217 -2.93 -3.07 10.91
N TYR A 218 -1.99 -3.62 11.69
CA TYR A 218 -1.98 -5.02 12.09
C TYR A 218 -3.26 -5.40 12.83
N ASN A 219 -3.61 -4.65 13.88
CA ASN A 219 -4.78 -4.94 14.71
C ASN A 219 -6.11 -4.86 13.93
N GLU A 220 -6.17 -4.00 12.91
CA GLU A 220 -7.36 -3.80 12.07
C GLU A 220 -7.32 -4.60 10.75
N ASN A 221 -6.33 -5.48 10.57
CA ASN A 221 -6.13 -6.27 9.33
C ASN A 221 -6.13 -5.42 8.05
N ARG A 222 -5.56 -4.19 8.10
CA ARG A 222 -5.53 -3.27 6.96
C ARG A 222 -4.43 -3.63 5.97
N THR A 223 -4.75 -3.57 4.70
CA THR A 223 -3.83 -3.89 3.61
C THR A 223 -2.65 -2.94 3.57
N THR A 224 -1.44 -3.49 3.66
CA THR A 224 -0.21 -2.71 3.70
C THR A 224 0.80 -3.26 2.71
N ILE A 225 1.25 -2.43 1.78
CA ILE A 225 2.29 -2.73 0.80
C ILE A 225 3.53 -1.96 1.22
N ILE A 226 4.62 -2.66 1.47
CA ILE A 226 5.84 -2.08 2.03
C ILE A 226 6.99 -2.33 1.07
N THR A 227 7.86 -1.34 0.91
CA THR A 227 9.15 -1.54 0.25
C THR A 227 10.29 -1.28 1.22
N THR A 228 11.36 -2.04 1.10
CA THR A 228 12.57 -1.84 1.90
C THR A 228 13.81 -2.27 1.11
N ASN A 229 14.93 -1.60 1.38
CA ASN A 229 16.24 -1.99 0.85
C ASN A 229 16.98 -2.96 1.79
N TYR A 230 16.42 -3.25 2.95
CA TYR A 230 17.01 -4.10 3.96
C TYR A 230 16.48 -5.51 3.84
N LEU A 231 17.39 -6.48 3.79
CA LEU A 231 17.06 -7.90 3.82
C LEU A 231 16.82 -8.37 5.25
N ASP A 232 16.19 -9.51 5.40
CA ASP A 232 15.90 -10.09 6.69
C ASP A 232 17.16 -10.64 7.38
N ASN A 233 17.96 -11.35 6.61
CA ASN A 233 19.27 -11.81 7.04
C ASN A 233 20.35 -10.97 6.36
N PRO A 234 21.21 -10.27 7.11
CA PRO A 234 22.42 -9.76 6.52
C PRO A 234 23.14 -10.96 5.90
N ALA A 235 23.68 -10.77 4.70
CA ALA A 235 24.46 -11.81 4.03
C ALA A 235 25.33 -12.54 5.07
N THR A 236 25.14 -13.84 5.16
CA THR A 236 25.93 -14.70 6.05
C THR A 236 27.41 -14.40 5.86
N GLU A 237 28.20 -14.47 6.90
CA GLU A 237 29.63 -14.12 7.03
C GLU A 237 30.59 -14.64 5.91
N GLY A 238 30.11 -14.91 4.71
CA GLY A 238 30.86 -15.36 3.54
C GLY A 238 30.88 -14.38 2.36
N GLU A 239 29.94 -13.42 2.27
CA GLU A 239 29.92 -12.42 1.20
C GLU A 239 30.43 -11.06 1.67
N THR A 240 31.71 -11.02 2.00
CA THR A 240 32.42 -9.78 2.21
C THR A 240 32.52 -9.03 0.88
N ALA A 241 31.91 -7.83 0.82
CA ALA A 241 32.12 -6.94 -0.33
C ALA A 241 33.62 -6.61 -0.45
N ARG A 242 34.24 -6.98 -1.59
CA ARG A 242 35.63 -6.62 -1.88
C ARG A 242 35.66 -5.23 -2.50
N LEU A 243 36.30 -4.30 -1.82
CA LEU A 243 36.69 -3.03 -2.45
C LEU A 243 37.80 -3.27 -3.51
N PRO A 244 37.90 -2.40 -4.54
CA PRO A 244 39.08 -2.32 -5.36
C PRO A 244 40.30 -2.05 -4.46
N GLY A 245 41.18 -3.05 -4.27
CA GLY A 245 42.31 -2.99 -3.31
C GLY A 245 42.29 -4.10 -2.27
N GLY A 246 41.32 -5.03 -2.31
CA GLY A 246 41.36 -6.27 -1.53
C GLY A 246 40.93 -6.17 -0.06
N LYS A 247 40.51 -5.01 0.44
CA LYS A 247 40.04 -4.85 1.80
C LYS A 247 38.63 -5.37 1.98
N LEU A 248 38.43 -6.35 2.82
CA LEU A 248 37.14 -6.94 3.18
C LEU A 248 36.40 -5.97 4.13
N ILE A 249 35.19 -5.58 3.77
CA ILE A 249 34.29 -4.87 4.67
C ILE A 249 33.35 -5.92 5.25
N PRO A 250 33.37 -6.18 6.57
CA PRO A 250 32.37 -7.03 7.16
C PRO A 250 30.99 -6.35 7.02
N PRO A 251 29.91 -7.10 6.72
CA PRO A 251 28.56 -6.55 6.73
C PRO A 251 28.32 -5.94 8.12
N THR A 252 27.99 -4.66 8.14
CA THR A 252 27.61 -4.02 9.40
C THR A 252 26.27 -4.61 9.83
N ARG A 253 26.15 -5.00 11.09
CA ARG A 253 24.89 -5.53 11.67
C ARG A 253 23.67 -4.59 11.44
N GLU A 254 23.90 -3.36 11.05
CA GLU A 254 22.88 -2.35 10.77
C GLU A 254 22.15 -2.55 9.43
N ASP A 255 22.49 -3.55 8.64
CA ASP A 255 21.93 -3.78 7.30
C ASP A 255 20.73 -4.74 7.30
N ALA A 256 20.34 -5.30 8.44
CA ALA A 256 19.15 -6.13 8.57
C ALA A 256 17.89 -5.30 8.87
N LEU A 257 16.76 -5.68 8.31
CA LEU A 257 15.46 -5.03 8.57
C LEU A 257 15.15 -4.99 10.08
N GLU A 258 15.44 -6.07 10.80
CA GLU A 258 15.24 -6.16 12.26
C GLU A 258 15.99 -5.04 13.01
N GLN A 259 17.19 -4.70 12.58
CA GLN A 259 17.99 -3.63 13.21
C GLN A 259 17.35 -2.25 13.02
N ARG A 260 16.60 -2.08 11.91
CA ARG A 260 15.96 -0.82 11.54
C ARG A 260 14.63 -0.59 12.26
N ILE A 261 13.82 -1.63 12.40
CA ILE A 261 12.45 -1.51 12.92
C ILE A 261 12.19 -2.27 14.22
N GLY A 262 13.15 -3.08 14.67
CA GLY A 262 13.03 -3.94 15.84
C GLY A 262 12.38 -5.30 15.56
N SER A 263 12.75 -6.32 16.35
CA SER A 263 12.30 -7.71 16.18
C SER A 263 10.78 -7.88 16.24
N ARG A 264 10.11 -7.14 17.14
CA ARG A 264 8.66 -7.19 17.31
C ARG A 264 7.92 -6.73 16.05
N MET A 265 8.35 -5.63 15.42
CA MET A 265 7.71 -5.13 14.20
C MET A 265 8.03 -6.02 13.01
N ARG A 266 9.25 -6.51 12.90
CA ARG A 266 9.63 -7.51 11.90
C ARG A 266 8.72 -8.74 11.95
N SER A 267 8.50 -9.33 13.12
CA SER A 267 7.61 -10.49 13.29
C SER A 267 6.19 -10.22 12.77
N ARG A 268 5.62 -9.04 13.10
CA ARG A 268 4.30 -8.63 12.61
C ARG A 268 4.25 -8.41 11.10
N LEU A 269 5.32 -7.87 10.50
CA LEU A 269 5.38 -7.71 9.05
C LEU A 269 5.29 -9.06 8.32
N TYR A 270 5.91 -10.12 8.85
CA TYR A 270 5.81 -11.45 8.26
C TYR A 270 4.41 -12.07 8.39
N GLU A 271 3.66 -11.70 9.42
CA GLU A 271 2.28 -12.11 9.55
C GLU A 271 1.33 -11.30 8.66
N MET A 272 1.59 -9.99 8.52
CA MET A 272 0.77 -9.07 7.72
C MET A 272 1.00 -9.20 6.23
N CYS A 273 2.24 -9.47 5.81
CA CYS A 273 2.67 -9.28 4.43
C CYS A 273 3.37 -10.53 3.91
N ARG A 274 3.05 -10.88 2.69
CA ARG A 274 3.87 -11.83 1.96
C ARG A 274 5.13 -11.16 1.45
N THR A 275 6.28 -11.78 1.70
CA THR A 275 7.57 -11.29 1.25
C THR A 275 7.78 -11.58 -0.23
N VAL A 276 8.22 -10.55 -0.96
CA VAL A 276 8.58 -10.59 -2.37
C VAL A 276 10.01 -10.07 -2.50
N GLU A 277 10.97 -10.99 -2.64
CA GLU A 277 12.36 -10.62 -2.87
C GLU A 277 12.59 -10.28 -4.33
N VAL A 278 13.18 -9.11 -4.59
CA VAL A 278 13.48 -8.63 -5.94
C VAL A 278 14.98 -8.46 -6.05
N SER A 279 15.59 -9.28 -6.90
CA SER A 279 17.04 -9.27 -7.13
C SER A 279 17.33 -8.92 -8.59
N ALA A 280 17.94 -7.77 -8.81
CA ALA A 280 18.37 -7.28 -10.10
C ALA A 280 19.42 -6.17 -9.94
N PRO A 281 20.17 -5.80 -10.97
CA PRO A 281 20.98 -4.59 -11.00
C PRO A 281 20.13 -3.32 -10.87
N ASP A 282 20.78 -2.20 -10.52
CA ASP A 282 20.10 -0.90 -10.43
C ASP A 282 19.71 -0.39 -11.84
N PHE A 283 18.43 -0.46 -12.16
CA PHE A 283 17.85 -0.02 -13.43
C PHE A 283 18.11 1.46 -13.76
N ARG A 284 18.25 2.31 -12.75
CA ARG A 284 18.47 3.75 -12.93
C ARG A 284 19.87 4.02 -13.50
N ARG A 285 20.86 3.23 -13.09
CA ARG A 285 22.25 3.35 -13.59
C ARG A 285 22.34 2.94 -15.05
N GLU A 286 21.67 1.88 -15.44
CA GLU A 286 21.70 1.34 -16.79
C GLU A 286 21.03 2.29 -17.82
N LYS A 287 19.87 2.88 -17.49
CA LYS A 287 19.23 3.87 -18.38
C LYS A 287 20.10 5.09 -18.65
N THR A 288 20.89 5.52 -17.65
CA THR A 288 21.75 6.71 -17.80
C THR A 288 22.95 6.41 -18.73
N HIS A 289 23.39 5.17 -18.83
CA HIS A 289 24.48 4.77 -19.70
C HIS A 289 24.02 4.47 -21.14
N ALA A 290 22.81 3.91 -21.33
CA ALA A 290 22.25 3.67 -22.66
C ALA A 290 21.88 4.94 -23.45
N GLY A 291 21.65 6.06 -22.77
CA GLY A 291 21.36 7.36 -23.40
C GLY A 291 22.59 8.22 -23.68
N ARG A 292 23.81 7.73 -23.45
CA ARG A 292 25.09 8.42 -23.68
C ARG A 292 26.03 7.70 -24.66
N ALA A 293 25.55 6.63 -25.30
CA ALA A 293 26.28 5.91 -26.35
C ALA A 293 25.83 6.34 -27.74
#